data_82fb66fb3b2da4a6f88750157ce87cd2
#
_entry.id   82fb66fb3b2da4a6f88750157ce87cd2
#
_cell.length_a   1.000
_cell.length_b   1.000
_cell.length_c   1.000
_cell.angle_alpha   90.00
_cell.angle_beta   90.00
_cell.angle_gamma   90.00
#
_symmetry.space_group_name_H-M   'P 1'
#
loop_
_entity.id
_entity.type
_entity.pdbx_description
1 polymer ?
#
loop_
_entity_poly.entity_id
_entity_poly.type
_entity_poly.pdbx_seq_one_letter_code
_entity_poly.pdbx_strand_id
1 'polypeptide(L)'
;MSVQHWLDQWGIQLPANNAETCRLQVADDPELVLEKVPGGWLMAMRLGRLPSPMLLGVQLQLLQANGPFSALAPVHVAADSAGDLVLWVEVQEGHVDVPTLNNWYAKLCQGHKHFSPLLEAVPDQPRPASGARLFV
;
A
#
# COMPACT_ATOMS: atom_id res chain seq x y z
N MET A 1 16.31 -12.41 -5.76
CA MET A 1 15.03 -12.44 -6.51
C MET A 1 14.58 -11.00 -6.73
N SER A 2 14.02 -10.71 -7.87
CA SER A 2 13.56 -9.36 -8.22
C SER A 2 12.04 -9.25 -8.12
N VAL A 3 11.55 -8.01 -7.97
CA VAL A 3 10.12 -7.74 -8.01
C VAL A 3 9.54 -8.15 -9.38
N GLN A 4 10.30 -8.00 -10.46
CA GLN A 4 9.87 -8.47 -11.77
C GLN A 4 9.57 -9.97 -11.77
N HIS A 5 10.41 -10.77 -11.12
CA HIS A 5 10.19 -12.20 -11.02
C HIS A 5 8.86 -12.51 -10.31
N TRP A 6 8.53 -11.77 -9.27
CA TRP A 6 7.26 -11.91 -8.58
C TRP A 6 6.08 -11.53 -9.48
N LEU A 7 6.22 -10.44 -10.25
CA LEU A 7 5.18 -10.00 -11.18
C LEU A 7 4.97 -10.94 -12.36
N ASP A 8 5.98 -11.74 -12.71
CA ASP A 8 5.89 -12.68 -13.83
C ASP A 8 4.75 -13.69 -13.65
N GLN A 9 4.37 -14.01 -12.42
CA GLN A 9 3.26 -14.93 -12.17
C GLN A 9 1.92 -14.44 -12.75
N TRP A 10 1.78 -13.13 -12.95
CA TRP A 10 0.59 -12.55 -13.56
C TRP A 10 0.83 -12.01 -14.97
N GLY A 11 2.00 -12.27 -15.52
CA GLY A 11 2.36 -11.75 -16.84
C GLY A 11 2.55 -10.24 -16.91
N ILE A 12 2.81 -9.60 -15.77
CA ILE A 12 2.98 -8.16 -15.69
C ILE A 12 4.45 -7.80 -15.85
N GLN A 13 4.74 -6.82 -16.70
CA GLN A 13 6.09 -6.32 -16.93
C GLN A 13 6.26 -4.96 -16.29
N LEU A 14 7.35 -4.77 -15.55
CA LEU A 14 7.75 -3.44 -15.10
C LEU A 14 8.11 -2.59 -16.32
N PRO A 15 7.81 -1.28 -16.30
CA PRO A 15 8.21 -0.40 -17.39
C PRO A 15 9.72 -0.45 -17.61
N ALA A 16 10.14 -0.53 -18.86
CA ALA A 16 11.57 -0.65 -19.23
C ALA A 16 12.35 0.65 -19.05
N ASN A 17 11.67 1.78 -19.03
CA ASN A 17 12.28 3.07 -18.76
C ASN A 17 12.26 3.32 -17.25
N ASN A 18 13.16 4.12 -16.74
CA ASN A 18 13.35 4.43 -15.31
C ASN A 18 12.10 5.01 -14.63
N ALA A 19 10.93 4.41 -14.88
CA ALA A 19 9.69 4.83 -14.23
C ALA A 19 9.82 4.60 -12.73
N GLU A 20 9.63 5.66 -11.96
CA GLU A 20 9.74 5.60 -10.50
C GLU A 20 8.49 5.02 -9.85
N THR A 21 7.37 5.02 -10.57
CA THR A 21 6.09 4.57 -10.06
C THR A 21 5.39 3.68 -11.10
N CYS A 22 4.89 2.55 -10.64
CA CYS A 22 4.09 1.63 -11.45
C CYS A 22 2.80 1.34 -10.71
N ARG A 23 1.67 1.42 -11.43
CA ARG A 23 0.35 1.11 -10.88
C ARG A 23 -0.20 -0.10 -11.60
N LEU A 24 -0.72 -1.04 -10.85
CA LEU A 24 -1.26 -2.27 -11.44
C LEU A 24 -2.42 -2.78 -10.59
N GLN A 25 -3.26 -3.59 -11.22
CA GLN A 25 -4.39 -4.21 -10.54
C GLN A 25 -4.44 -5.69 -10.93
N VAL A 26 -4.52 -6.56 -9.94
CA VAL A 26 -4.64 -7.99 -10.13
C VAL A 26 -6.09 -8.37 -9.89
N ALA A 27 -6.79 -8.84 -10.93
CA ALA A 27 -8.22 -9.21 -10.88
C ALA A 27 -9.06 -8.09 -10.23
N ASP A 28 -9.84 -8.42 -9.21
CA ASP A 28 -10.71 -7.48 -8.51
C ASP A 28 -10.06 -6.91 -7.25
N ASP A 29 -8.78 -7.18 -7.03
CA ASP A 29 -8.05 -6.65 -5.88
C ASP A 29 -7.87 -5.14 -6.00
N PRO A 30 -7.62 -4.44 -4.89
CA PRO A 30 -7.32 -3.01 -4.94
C PRO A 30 -6.06 -2.73 -5.76
N GLU A 31 -6.00 -1.53 -6.32
CA GLU A 31 -4.82 -1.11 -7.08
C GLU A 31 -3.57 -1.16 -6.22
N LEU A 32 -2.54 -1.82 -6.73
CA LEU A 32 -1.23 -1.87 -6.12
C LEU A 32 -0.34 -0.80 -6.75
N VAL A 33 0.33 -0.03 -5.92
CA VAL A 33 1.31 0.95 -6.35
C VAL A 33 2.70 0.45 -5.98
N LEU A 34 3.60 0.41 -6.95
CA LEU A 34 5.01 0.13 -6.73
C LEU A 34 5.78 1.42 -6.96
N GLU A 35 6.47 1.90 -5.94
CA GLU A 35 7.30 3.09 -6.03
C GLU A 35 8.75 2.71 -5.81
N LYS A 36 9.61 3.08 -6.75
CA LYS A 36 11.03 2.73 -6.68
C LYS A 36 11.73 3.57 -5.61
N VAL A 37 12.52 2.90 -4.79
CA VAL A 37 13.34 3.54 -3.75
C VAL A 37 14.76 3.00 -3.85
N PRO A 38 15.75 3.65 -3.23
CA PRO A 38 17.11 3.12 -3.24
C PRO A 38 17.16 1.68 -2.70
N GLY A 39 17.67 0.76 -3.51
CA GLY A 39 17.81 -0.64 -3.13
C GLY A 39 16.55 -1.49 -3.25
N GLY A 40 15.43 -0.94 -3.71
CA GLY A 40 14.22 -1.76 -3.82
C GLY A 40 12.98 -1.00 -4.24
N TRP A 41 11.85 -1.38 -3.64
CA TRP A 41 10.53 -0.85 -3.99
C TRP A 41 9.68 -0.68 -2.74
N LEU A 42 8.77 0.29 -2.77
CA LEU A 42 7.63 0.33 -1.86
C LEU A 42 6.45 -0.32 -2.56
N MET A 43 5.79 -1.26 -1.87
CA MET A 43 4.50 -1.80 -2.28
C MET A 43 3.44 -1.11 -1.44
N ALA A 44 2.44 -0.52 -2.08
CA ALA A 44 1.44 0.26 -1.35
C ALA A 44 0.05 0.12 -1.96
N MET A 45 -0.97 0.24 -1.10
CA MET A 45 -2.37 0.35 -1.50
C MET A 45 -2.97 1.56 -0.82
N ARG A 46 -3.68 2.41 -1.57
CA ARG A 46 -4.39 3.53 -0.99
C ARG A 46 -5.64 3.05 -0.29
N LEU A 47 -5.84 3.50 0.95
CA LEU A 47 -7.05 3.20 1.71
C LEU A 47 -8.14 4.22 1.44
N GLY A 48 -7.78 5.48 1.35
CA GLY A 48 -8.71 6.57 1.15
C GLY A 48 -8.39 7.76 2.02
N ARG A 49 -9.31 8.73 2.03
CA ARG A 49 -9.15 9.98 2.75
C ARG A 49 -9.20 9.76 4.27
N LEU A 50 -8.35 10.49 4.98
CA LEU A 50 -8.41 10.55 6.44
C LEU A 50 -9.75 11.18 6.86
N PRO A 51 -10.57 10.48 7.67
CA PRO A 51 -11.84 11.03 8.13
C PRO A 51 -11.65 12.25 9.04
N SER A 52 -12.60 13.20 8.98
CA SER A 52 -12.60 14.35 9.86
C SER A 52 -14.05 14.66 10.29
N PRO A 53 -14.40 14.53 11.57
CA PRO A 53 -13.56 14.07 12.69
C PRO A 53 -13.31 12.55 12.60
N MET A 54 -12.17 12.12 13.13
CA MET A 54 -11.85 10.71 13.21
C MET A 54 -12.30 10.12 14.54
N LEU A 55 -13.00 8.99 14.52
CA LEU A 55 -13.42 8.29 15.70
C LEU A 55 -12.22 7.71 16.46
N LEU A 56 -12.23 7.78 17.78
CA LEU A 56 -11.14 7.27 18.60
C LEU A 56 -10.86 5.79 18.36
N GLY A 57 -11.92 4.98 18.21
CA GLY A 57 -11.75 3.55 17.94
C GLY A 57 -11.02 3.28 16.63
N VAL A 58 -11.27 4.08 15.60
CA VAL A 58 -10.57 3.97 14.32
C VAL A 58 -9.09 4.38 14.48
N GLN A 59 -8.84 5.48 15.20
CA GLN A 59 -7.46 5.92 15.48
C GLN A 59 -6.67 4.82 16.18
N LEU A 60 -7.26 4.20 17.20
CA LEU A 60 -6.59 3.12 17.94
C LEU A 60 -6.28 1.92 17.05
N GLN A 61 -7.23 1.52 16.18
CA GLN A 61 -7.00 0.41 15.25
C GLN A 61 -5.85 0.71 14.27
N LEU A 62 -5.79 1.94 13.76
CA LEU A 62 -4.70 2.34 12.87
C LEU A 62 -3.35 2.30 13.57
N LEU A 63 -3.28 2.79 14.80
CA LEU A 63 -2.04 2.73 15.58
C LEU A 63 -1.65 1.29 15.93
N GLN A 64 -2.62 0.45 16.28
CA GLN A 64 -2.38 -0.96 16.59
C GLN A 64 -1.87 -1.72 15.36
N ALA A 65 -2.35 -1.35 14.16
CA ALA A 65 -1.89 -1.96 12.92
C ALA A 65 -0.38 -1.74 12.68
N ASN A 66 0.18 -0.65 13.20
CA ASN A 66 1.60 -0.34 13.08
C ASN A 66 2.45 -0.99 14.19
N GLY A 67 1.83 -1.69 15.13
CA GLY A 67 2.57 -2.34 16.21
C GLY A 67 3.38 -3.53 15.71
N PRO A 68 4.47 -3.89 16.41
CA PRO A 68 5.35 -4.98 15.96
C PRO A 68 4.69 -6.35 15.99
N PHE A 69 3.59 -6.50 16.74
CA PHE A 69 2.86 -7.76 16.85
C PHE A 69 1.56 -7.73 16.04
N SER A 70 1.38 -6.73 15.17
CA SER A 70 0.21 -6.65 14.30
C SER A 70 0.15 -7.84 13.36
N ALA A 71 -1.06 -8.33 13.08
CA ALA A 71 -1.29 -9.38 12.08
C ALA A 71 -0.88 -8.92 10.67
N LEU A 72 -0.81 -7.60 10.44
CA LEU A 72 -0.41 -7.03 9.16
C LEU A 72 1.10 -6.83 9.02
N ALA A 73 1.87 -6.97 10.13
CA ALA A 73 3.31 -6.76 10.05
C ALA A 73 3.94 -7.63 8.94
N PRO A 74 4.85 -7.13 8.12
CA PRO A 74 5.55 -5.84 8.19
C PRO A 74 4.83 -4.69 7.46
N VAL A 75 3.58 -4.83 7.09
CA VAL A 75 2.79 -3.76 6.47
C VAL A 75 2.45 -2.70 7.50
N HIS A 76 2.60 -1.45 7.11
CA HIS A 76 2.33 -0.28 7.97
C HIS A 76 1.25 0.60 7.36
N VAL A 77 0.66 1.45 8.21
CA VAL A 77 -0.29 2.49 7.79
C VAL A 77 0.40 3.84 7.89
N ALA A 78 0.23 4.67 6.87
CA ALA A 78 0.76 6.03 6.87
C ALA A 78 -0.15 6.94 6.08
N ALA A 79 0.10 8.25 6.16
CA ALA A 79 -0.54 9.23 5.30
C ALA A 79 0.42 9.62 4.18
N ASP A 80 -0.10 9.76 2.96
CA ASP A 80 0.71 10.24 1.85
C ASP A 80 0.78 11.78 1.84
N SER A 81 1.45 12.36 0.85
CA SER A 81 1.63 13.81 0.75
C SER A 81 0.31 14.57 0.57
N ALA A 82 -0.74 13.91 0.07
CA ALA A 82 -2.07 14.50 -0.09
C ALA A 82 -2.95 14.34 1.16
N GLY A 83 -2.47 13.64 2.19
CA GLY A 83 -3.22 13.37 3.42
C GLY A 83 -4.12 12.15 3.34
N ASP A 84 -4.03 11.35 2.27
CA ASP A 84 -4.74 10.08 2.17
C ASP A 84 -3.98 8.98 2.93
N LEU A 85 -4.74 8.05 3.50
CA LEU A 85 -4.14 6.91 4.18
C LEU A 85 -3.70 5.85 3.17
N VAL A 86 -2.54 5.25 3.42
CA VAL A 86 -1.99 4.18 2.59
C VAL A 86 -1.47 3.05 3.47
N LEU A 87 -1.57 1.83 2.96
CA LEU A 87 -0.86 0.67 3.49
C LEU A 87 0.40 0.48 2.67
N TRP A 88 1.53 0.19 3.32
CA TRP A 88 2.80 0.07 2.60
C TRP A 88 3.75 -0.90 3.26
N VAL A 89 4.65 -1.45 2.45
CA VAL A 89 5.75 -2.29 2.91
C VAL A 89 6.93 -2.06 1.98
N GLU A 90 8.13 -2.04 2.54
CA GLU A 90 9.36 -1.90 1.74
C GLU A 90 9.89 -3.27 1.35
N VAL A 91 10.23 -3.41 0.07
CA VAL A 91 10.81 -4.62 -0.51
C VAL A 91 12.25 -4.31 -0.91
N GLN A 92 13.21 -4.96 -0.27
CA GLN A 92 14.62 -4.85 -0.66
C GLN A 92 14.92 -5.90 -1.75
N GLU A 93 15.35 -5.43 -2.92
CA GLU A 93 15.70 -6.32 -4.04
C GLU A 93 16.77 -7.33 -3.62
N GLY A 94 16.55 -8.58 -3.99
CA GLY A 94 17.47 -9.67 -3.68
C GLY A 94 17.33 -10.28 -2.30
N HIS A 95 16.54 -9.67 -1.41
CA HIS A 95 16.41 -10.13 -0.01
C HIS A 95 15.08 -10.78 0.31
N VAL A 96 14.15 -10.79 -0.64
CA VAL A 96 12.79 -11.30 -0.42
C VAL A 96 12.45 -12.31 -1.52
N ASP A 97 11.84 -13.43 -1.13
CA ASP A 97 11.42 -14.46 -2.07
C ASP A 97 9.95 -14.29 -2.50
N VAL A 98 9.53 -15.06 -3.51
CA VAL A 98 8.17 -15.01 -4.05
C VAL A 98 7.12 -15.34 -2.99
N PRO A 99 7.26 -16.42 -2.19
CA PRO A 99 6.27 -16.71 -1.15
C PRO A 99 6.10 -15.56 -0.15
N THR A 100 7.19 -14.90 0.23
CA THR A 100 7.13 -13.76 1.14
C THR A 100 6.40 -12.58 0.52
N LEU A 101 6.66 -12.27 -0.74
CA LEU A 101 5.95 -11.19 -1.44
C LEU A 101 4.46 -11.51 -1.61
N ASN A 102 4.12 -12.77 -1.90
CA ASN A 102 2.72 -13.19 -1.95
C ASN A 102 2.04 -12.98 -0.59
N ASN A 103 2.72 -13.30 0.50
CA ASN A 103 2.20 -13.10 1.84
C ASN A 103 1.99 -11.61 2.15
N TRP A 104 2.95 -10.76 1.81
CA TRP A 104 2.84 -9.32 2.03
C TRP A 104 1.73 -8.69 1.18
N TYR A 105 1.60 -9.13 -0.07
CA TYR A 105 0.50 -8.71 -0.94
C TYR A 105 -0.85 -9.10 -0.33
N ALA A 106 -0.97 -10.33 0.17
CA ALA A 106 -2.19 -10.78 0.84
C ALA A 106 -2.51 -9.92 2.06
N LYS A 107 -1.49 -9.53 2.83
CA LYS A 107 -1.67 -8.64 3.98
C LYS A 107 -2.12 -7.24 3.58
N LEU A 108 -1.59 -6.70 2.49
CA LEU A 108 -2.07 -5.43 1.93
C LEU A 108 -3.55 -5.52 1.57
N CYS A 109 -3.96 -6.57 0.87
CA CYS A 109 -5.36 -6.79 0.51
C CYS A 109 -6.24 -6.95 1.75
N GLN A 110 -5.78 -7.71 2.74
CA GLN A 110 -6.51 -7.92 4.00
C GLN A 110 -6.68 -6.61 4.75
N GLY A 111 -5.63 -5.82 4.87
CA GLY A 111 -5.69 -4.52 5.52
C GLY A 111 -6.61 -3.56 4.80
N HIS A 112 -6.57 -3.54 3.48
CA HIS A 112 -7.48 -2.72 2.68
C HIS A 112 -8.94 -3.11 2.93
N LYS A 113 -9.23 -4.41 2.92
CA LYS A 113 -10.58 -4.92 3.17
C LYS A 113 -11.07 -4.56 4.56
N HIS A 114 -10.18 -4.55 5.55
CA HIS A 114 -10.54 -4.23 6.93
C HIS A 114 -10.74 -2.72 7.15
N PHE A 115 -9.83 -1.88 6.66
CA PHE A 115 -9.83 -0.46 6.98
C PHE A 115 -10.70 0.38 6.04
N SER A 116 -10.82 0.01 4.77
CA SER A 116 -11.54 0.82 3.78
C SER A 116 -12.98 1.14 4.22
N PRO A 117 -13.77 0.17 4.72
CA PRO A 117 -15.14 0.48 5.17
C PRO A 117 -15.18 1.43 6.37
N LEU A 118 -14.17 1.41 7.22
CA LEU A 118 -14.10 2.29 8.40
C LEU A 118 -13.91 3.76 8.00
N LEU A 119 -13.33 4.00 6.83
CA LEU A 119 -13.07 5.35 6.33
C LEU A 119 -14.23 5.88 5.48
N GLU A 120 -15.07 5.03 4.95
CA GLU A 120 -16.19 5.40 4.07
C GLU A 120 -17.37 6.00 4.80
N ALA A 121 -17.39 5.95 6.13
CA ALA A 121 -18.48 6.49 6.94
C ALA A 121 -18.52 8.03 6.96
N VAL A 122 -17.56 8.70 6.31
CA VAL A 122 -17.45 10.16 6.28
C VAL A 122 -17.85 10.68 4.91
N PRO A 123 -18.64 11.78 4.81
CA PRO A 123 -19.01 12.35 3.52
C PRO A 123 -17.78 12.66 2.68
N ASP A 124 -17.87 12.33 1.39
CA ASP A 124 -16.78 12.57 0.46
C ASP A 124 -16.60 14.07 0.24
N GLN A 125 -15.37 14.54 0.32
CA GLN A 125 -15.02 15.93 0.07
C GLN A 125 -14.06 16.01 -1.11
N PRO A 126 -14.08 17.14 -1.87
CA PRO A 126 -13.14 17.30 -2.96
C PRO A 126 -11.70 17.13 -2.49
N ARG A 127 -10.92 16.37 -3.23
CA ARG A 127 -9.51 16.14 -2.91
C ARG A 127 -8.63 17.09 -3.72
N PRO A 128 -7.53 17.59 -3.12
CA PRO A 128 -6.48 18.19 -3.93
C PRO A 128 -5.88 17.11 -4.85
N ALA A 129 -5.38 17.54 -6.01
CA ALA A 129 -4.70 16.61 -6.91
C ALA A 129 -3.50 15.99 -6.18
N SER A 130 -3.46 14.65 -6.15
CA SER A 130 -2.32 13.97 -5.55
C SER A 130 -1.18 13.90 -6.55
N GLY A 131 0.06 14.07 -6.07
CA GLY A 131 1.24 13.87 -6.89
C GLY A 131 1.40 12.42 -7.33
N ALA A 132 2.35 12.17 -8.25
CA ALA A 132 2.62 10.83 -8.74
C ALA A 132 3.20 9.93 -7.64
N ARG A 133 3.90 10.52 -6.66
CA ARG A 133 4.53 9.78 -5.57
C ARG A 133 3.63 9.69 -4.36
N LEU A 134 3.73 8.56 -3.62
CA LEU A 134 2.99 8.34 -2.38
C LEU A 134 3.58 9.15 -1.23
N PHE A 135 4.91 9.19 -1.15
CA PHE A 135 5.62 9.88 -0.07
C PHE A 135 6.55 10.93 -0.64
N VAL A 136 6.70 12.02 0.07
CA VAL A 136 7.58 13.14 -0.31
C VAL A 136 8.95 12.97 0.30
#